data_326acb5549b3fc6d7777f583814bdd98
#
_entry.id   326acb5549b3fc6d7777f583814bdd98
#
_cell.length_a   1.000
_cell.length_b   1.000
_cell.length_c   1.000
_cell.angle_alpha   90.00
_cell.angle_beta   90.00
_cell.angle_gamma   90.00
#
_symmetry.space_group_name_H-M   'P 1'
#
loop_
_entity.id
_entity.type
_entity.pdbx_description
1 polymer ?
#
loop_
_entity_poly.entity_id
_entity_poly.type
_entity_poly.pdbx_seq_one_letter_code
_entity_poly.pdbx_strand_id
1 'polypeptide(L)'
;MNVSLKWLGTLVDIKGLDPEEMAETLTVDGIPVEHVIYPGKGIQGVVTGKILSIEKHPDADHLVVCQLDCAKGAPIQIVTGASNVEVGQIVPVALDGAHVPAKHDAKAPGGLARGDTKIKAGKLRGVVSNGMMCSLGELGLDDNIFPALNKEGILILPADTPIGV
;
A
#
# COMPACT_ATOMS: atom_id res chain seq x y z
N MET A 1 -21.25 -9.78 -5.69
CA MET A 1 -21.41 -8.31 -5.49
C MET A 1 -20.65 -7.94 -4.22
N ASN A 2 -19.81 -6.89 -4.24
CA ASN A 2 -19.14 -6.40 -3.02
C ASN A 2 -19.96 -5.29 -2.38
N VAL A 3 -20.15 -5.36 -1.06
CA VAL A 3 -20.87 -4.35 -0.27
C VAL A 3 -19.91 -3.76 0.76
N SER A 4 -19.74 -2.44 0.74
CA SER A 4 -18.95 -1.75 1.75
C SER A 4 -19.76 -1.59 3.05
N LEU A 5 -19.23 -2.05 4.18
CA LEU A 5 -19.87 -1.85 5.48
C LEU A 5 -20.00 -0.36 5.83
N LYS A 6 -19.05 0.47 5.42
CA LYS A 6 -19.16 1.93 5.60
C LYS A 6 -20.35 2.50 4.84
N TRP A 7 -20.60 2.04 3.61
CA TRP A 7 -21.78 2.44 2.84
C TRP A 7 -23.07 1.85 3.44
N LEU A 8 -23.07 0.57 3.81
CA LEU A 8 -24.21 -0.08 4.43
C LEU A 8 -24.65 0.64 5.72
N GLY A 9 -23.69 1.06 6.55
CA GLY A 9 -23.93 1.84 7.76
C GLY A 9 -24.57 3.22 7.54
N THR A 10 -24.63 3.71 6.29
CA THR A 10 -25.40 4.93 5.97
C THR A 10 -26.91 4.65 5.76
N LEU A 11 -27.27 3.38 5.57
CA LEU A 11 -28.65 2.94 5.29
C LEU A 11 -29.29 2.27 6.49
N VAL A 12 -28.51 1.50 7.26
CA VAL A 12 -28.98 0.74 8.42
C VAL A 12 -27.97 0.87 9.57
N ASP A 13 -28.45 0.79 10.79
CA ASP A 13 -27.57 0.83 11.96
C ASP A 13 -26.90 -0.54 12.16
N ILE A 14 -25.61 -0.60 11.82
CA ILE A 14 -24.74 -1.77 12.00
C ILE A 14 -23.63 -1.52 13.03
N LYS A 15 -23.77 -0.43 13.81
CA LYS A 15 -22.75 -0.03 14.77
C LYS A 15 -22.56 -1.07 15.86
N GLY A 16 -21.32 -1.54 15.99
CA GLY A 16 -20.94 -2.53 16.99
C GLY A 16 -21.22 -3.98 16.60
N LEU A 17 -21.73 -4.25 15.39
CA LEU A 17 -21.85 -5.60 14.88
C LEU A 17 -20.49 -6.10 14.36
N ASP A 18 -20.17 -7.36 14.68
CA ASP A 18 -19.00 -8.03 14.12
C ASP A 18 -19.26 -8.42 12.66
N PRO A 19 -18.37 -8.10 11.70
CA PRO A 19 -18.59 -8.41 10.29
C PRO A 19 -18.70 -9.91 9.97
N GLU A 20 -17.99 -10.77 10.70
CA GLU A 20 -18.05 -12.24 10.50
C GLU A 20 -19.39 -12.81 11.01
N GLU A 21 -19.82 -12.38 12.21
CA GLU A 21 -21.14 -12.76 12.76
C GLU A 21 -22.28 -12.29 11.86
N MET A 22 -22.14 -11.08 11.30
CA MET A 22 -23.13 -10.54 10.36
C MET A 22 -23.18 -11.35 9.07
N ALA A 23 -22.00 -11.75 8.54
CA ALA A 23 -21.91 -12.59 7.35
C ALA A 23 -22.54 -13.97 7.57
N GLU A 24 -22.33 -14.57 8.75
CA GLU A 24 -22.93 -15.85 9.14
C GLU A 24 -24.46 -15.72 9.23
N THR A 25 -24.97 -14.70 9.90
CA THR A 25 -26.41 -14.43 10.05
C THR A 25 -27.08 -14.27 8.68
N LEU A 26 -26.52 -13.44 7.81
CA LEU A 26 -27.04 -13.24 6.46
C LEU A 26 -27.07 -14.55 5.66
N THR A 27 -26.03 -15.36 5.79
CA THR A 27 -25.94 -16.65 5.09
C THR A 27 -27.01 -17.62 5.57
N VAL A 28 -27.26 -17.70 6.88
CA VAL A 28 -28.34 -18.52 7.47
C VAL A 28 -29.72 -18.03 7.03
N ASP A 29 -29.91 -16.72 6.90
CA ASP A 29 -31.17 -16.11 6.43
C ASP A 29 -31.35 -16.18 4.90
N GLY A 30 -30.46 -16.88 4.18
CA GLY A 30 -30.60 -17.14 2.75
C GLY A 30 -29.91 -16.12 1.83
N ILE A 31 -29.07 -15.23 2.38
CA ILE A 31 -28.22 -14.31 1.63
C ILE A 31 -26.78 -14.76 1.79
N PRO A 32 -26.26 -15.64 0.92
CA PRO A 32 -24.92 -16.21 1.11
C PRO A 32 -23.84 -15.14 1.00
N VAL A 33 -23.00 -15.05 2.04
CA VAL A 33 -21.79 -14.25 2.06
C VAL A 33 -20.58 -15.17 1.87
N GLU A 34 -19.91 -15.05 0.74
CA GLU A 34 -18.76 -15.90 0.39
C GLU A 34 -17.50 -15.49 1.13
N HIS A 35 -17.28 -14.18 1.30
CA HIS A 35 -16.07 -13.65 1.91
C HIS A 35 -16.32 -12.34 2.67
N VAL A 36 -15.66 -12.18 3.80
CA VAL A 36 -15.47 -10.90 4.46
C VAL A 36 -14.07 -10.39 4.12
N ILE A 37 -13.98 -9.21 3.52
CA ILE A 37 -12.72 -8.64 3.03
C ILE A 37 -12.32 -7.48 3.94
N TYR A 38 -11.13 -7.56 4.52
CA TYR A 38 -10.51 -6.50 5.31
C TYR A 38 -9.40 -5.83 4.49
N PRO A 39 -9.68 -4.71 3.80
CA PRO A 39 -8.64 -3.97 3.07
C PRO A 39 -7.52 -3.55 4.02
N GLY A 40 -6.27 -3.79 3.62
CA GLY A 40 -5.11 -3.45 4.43
C GLY A 40 -4.75 -4.45 5.54
N LYS A 41 -5.43 -5.60 5.64
CA LYS A 41 -5.02 -6.68 6.54
C LYS A 41 -3.59 -7.11 6.24
N GLY A 42 -2.73 -7.10 7.27
CA GLY A 42 -1.29 -7.43 7.14
C GLY A 42 -0.40 -6.23 6.85
N ILE A 43 -0.95 -5.02 6.69
CA ILE A 43 -0.14 -3.79 6.59
C ILE A 43 0.20 -3.30 7.99
N GLN A 44 1.52 -3.11 8.25
CA GLN A 44 2.02 -2.51 9.49
C GLN A 44 3.25 -1.64 9.19
N GLY A 45 3.37 -0.48 9.84
CA GLY A 45 4.51 0.42 9.67
C GLY A 45 4.62 1.08 8.29
N VAL A 46 3.52 1.11 7.53
CA VAL A 46 3.39 1.89 6.30
C VAL A 46 2.79 3.24 6.66
N VAL A 47 3.39 4.29 6.15
CA VAL A 47 2.94 5.68 6.35
C VAL A 47 2.83 6.41 5.02
N THR A 48 2.16 7.54 4.99
CA THR A 48 2.14 8.41 3.82
C THR A 48 3.39 9.29 3.80
N GLY A 49 4.01 9.42 2.62
CA GLY A 49 5.19 10.25 2.43
C GLY A 49 5.09 11.11 1.17
N LYS A 50 5.59 12.34 1.24
CA LYS A 50 5.68 13.26 0.10
C LYS A 50 7.07 13.21 -0.52
N ILE A 51 7.17 13.03 -1.83
CA ILE A 51 8.42 13.05 -2.57
C ILE A 51 8.94 14.50 -2.66
N LEU A 52 10.10 14.77 -2.06
CA LEU A 52 10.74 16.09 -2.04
C LEU A 52 11.70 16.29 -3.21
N SER A 53 12.50 15.26 -3.53
CA SER A 53 13.44 15.27 -4.66
C SER A 53 13.62 13.90 -5.25
N ILE A 54 14.03 13.87 -6.52
CA ILE A 54 14.34 12.64 -7.27
C ILE A 54 15.67 12.88 -7.99
N GLU A 55 16.63 12.00 -7.78
CA GLU A 55 17.94 12.03 -8.43
C GLU A 55 18.20 10.70 -9.13
N LYS A 56 19.00 10.73 -10.20
CA LYS A 56 19.44 9.49 -10.87
C LYS A 56 20.35 8.69 -9.95
N HIS A 57 20.20 7.39 -9.97
CA HIS A 57 21.12 6.50 -9.27
C HIS A 57 22.50 6.51 -9.94
N PRO A 58 23.62 6.63 -9.17
CA PRO A 58 24.96 6.77 -9.75
C PRO A 58 25.39 5.56 -10.59
N ASP A 59 24.96 4.35 -10.21
CA ASP A 59 25.42 3.08 -10.79
C ASP A 59 24.28 2.25 -11.41
N ALA A 60 23.12 2.86 -11.73
CA ALA A 60 22.00 2.14 -12.33
C ALA A 60 21.07 3.05 -13.12
N ASP A 61 20.97 2.86 -14.43
CA ASP A 61 20.20 3.71 -15.34
C ASP A 61 18.67 3.66 -15.12
N HIS A 62 18.18 2.57 -14.51
CA HIS A 62 16.75 2.34 -14.27
C HIS A 62 16.32 2.55 -12.82
N LEU A 63 17.23 3.03 -11.95
CA LEU A 63 16.94 3.35 -10.57
C LEU A 63 17.00 4.86 -10.34
N VAL A 64 16.17 5.32 -9.42
CA VAL A 64 16.20 6.70 -8.92
C VAL A 64 16.28 6.70 -7.40
N VAL A 65 16.91 7.74 -6.86
CA VAL A 65 17.05 8.00 -5.43
C VAL A 65 16.10 9.12 -5.08
N CYS A 66 15.13 8.82 -4.21
CA CYS A 66 14.11 9.76 -3.77
C CYS A 66 14.36 10.17 -2.32
N GLN A 67 14.12 11.45 -2.01
CA GLN A 67 14.01 11.93 -0.63
C GLN A 67 12.54 12.18 -0.33
N LEU A 68 12.04 11.62 0.77
CA LEU A 68 10.63 11.69 1.15
C LEU A 68 10.46 12.31 2.52
N ASP A 69 9.48 13.19 2.66
CA ASP A 69 8.97 13.65 3.95
C ASP A 69 7.86 12.70 4.43
N CYS A 70 8.12 12.00 5.50
CA CYS A 70 7.14 11.11 6.15
C CYS A 70 6.75 11.62 7.55
N ALA A 71 6.91 12.92 7.82
CA ALA A 71 6.68 13.57 9.13
C ALA A 71 7.43 12.92 10.29
N LYS A 72 8.64 12.37 10.03
CA LYS A 72 9.52 11.75 11.05
C LYS A 72 10.70 12.63 11.45
N GLY A 73 10.64 13.93 11.17
CA GLY A 73 11.64 14.93 11.51
C GLY A 73 12.74 15.13 10.46
N ALA A 74 13.20 14.08 9.79
CA ALA A 74 14.18 14.17 8.70
C ALA A 74 13.66 13.43 7.45
N PRO A 75 14.05 13.88 6.25
CA PRO A 75 13.73 13.18 5.02
C PRO A 75 14.28 11.74 5.02
N ILE A 76 13.52 10.83 4.44
CA ILE A 76 13.86 9.42 4.32
C ILE A 76 14.28 9.15 2.87
N GLN A 77 15.50 8.60 2.70
CA GLN A 77 16.01 8.20 1.41
C GLN A 77 15.49 6.83 1.01
N ILE A 78 14.88 6.74 -0.18
CA ILE A 78 14.40 5.50 -0.78
C ILE A 78 14.86 5.39 -2.22
N VAL A 79 15.38 4.24 -2.61
CA VAL A 79 15.74 3.90 -3.99
C VAL A 79 14.63 3.09 -4.62
N THR A 80 14.20 3.45 -5.82
CA THR A 80 13.15 2.75 -6.56
C THR A 80 13.47 2.62 -8.05
N GLY A 81 12.93 1.57 -8.67
CA GLY A 81 12.93 1.39 -10.13
C GLY A 81 11.60 1.77 -10.78
N ALA A 82 10.66 2.34 -10.03
CA ALA A 82 9.39 2.76 -10.59
C ALA A 82 9.55 4.02 -11.45
N SER A 83 8.90 4.03 -12.61
CA SER A 83 8.97 5.13 -13.58
C SER A 83 7.91 6.20 -13.40
N ASN A 84 6.92 5.95 -12.53
CA ASN A 84 5.76 6.81 -12.34
C ASN A 84 5.89 7.76 -11.13
N VAL A 85 7.10 7.93 -10.58
CA VAL A 85 7.35 8.83 -9.45
C VAL A 85 7.69 10.24 -9.90
N GLU A 86 7.06 11.24 -9.29
CA GLU A 86 7.30 12.66 -9.54
C GLU A 86 7.41 13.45 -8.23
N VAL A 87 8.18 14.53 -8.25
CA VAL A 87 8.31 15.43 -7.09
C VAL A 87 6.95 16.03 -6.73
N GLY A 88 6.64 16.03 -5.45
CA GLY A 88 5.38 16.56 -4.91
C GLY A 88 4.28 15.51 -4.73
N GLN A 89 4.40 14.33 -5.34
CA GLN A 89 3.44 13.24 -5.14
C GLN A 89 3.46 12.72 -3.70
N ILE A 90 2.29 12.26 -3.24
CA ILE A 90 2.13 11.57 -1.96
C ILE A 90 1.96 10.08 -2.26
N VAL A 91 2.75 9.26 -1.58
CA VAL A 91 2.86 7.82 -1.81
C VAL A 91 2.86 7.05 -0.48
N PRO A 92 2.41 5.79 -0.44
CA PRO A 92 2.60 4.95 0.72
C PRO A 92 4.05 4.49 0.82
N VAL A 93 4.62 4.60 2.02
CA VAL A 93 6.00 4.30 2.35
C VAL A 93 6.05 3.26 3.46
N ALA A 94 6.53 2.07 3.14
CA ALA A 94 6.87 1.06 4.11
C ALA A 94 8.24 1.40 4.73
N LEU A 95 8.24 1.74 6.01
CA LEU A 95 9.44 2.07 6.77
C LEU A 95 10.27 0.83 7.09
N ASP A 96 11.48 1.00 7.59
CA ASP A 96 12.27 -0.11 8.13
C ASP A 96 11.50 -0.84 9.23
N GLY A 97 11.39 -2.16 9.11
CA GLY A 97 10.59 -3.00 10.01
C GLY A 97 9.10 -3.12 9.65
N ALA A 98 8.62 -2.39 8.66
CA ALA A 98 7.23 -2.49 8.19
C ALA A 98 6.90 -3.88 7.63
N HIS A 99 5.62 -4.24 7.70
CA HIS A 99 5.09 -5.47 7.11
C HIS A 99 4.10 -5.13 6.00
N VAL A 100 4.21 -5.81 4.86
CA VAL A 100 3.29 -5.70 3.73
C VAL A 100 2.85 -7.09 3.28
N PRO A 101 1.60 -7.27 2.81
CA PRO A 101 1.05 -8.59 2.47
C PRO A 101 1.55 -9.17 1.14
N ALA A 102 2.36 -8.43 0.39
CA ALA A 102 2.97 -8.90 -0.84
C ALA A 102 4.27 -8.14 -1.14
N LYS A 103 5.10 -8.69 -2.04
CA LYS A 103 6.29 -8.00 -2.57
C LYS A 103 6.40 -8.23 -4.07
N HIS A 104 7.03 -7.31 -4.78
CA HIS A 104 7.37 -7.53 -6.18
C HIS A 104 8.35 -8.71 -6.31
N ASP A 105 7.98 -9.68 -7.14
CA ASP A 105 8.81 -10.83 -7.49
C ASP A 105 8.53 -11.22 -8.95
N ALA A 106 9.48 -10.93 -9.83
CA ALA A 106 9.35 -11.22 -11.26
C ALA A 106 9.17 -12.72 -11.57
N LYS A 107 9.48 -13.61 -10.62
CA LYS A 107 9.30 -15.07 -10.76
C LYS A 107 7.93 -15.55 -10.28
N ALA A 108 7.20 -14.71 -9.53
CA ALA A 108 5.88 -15.07 -9.04
C ALA A 108 4.80 -14.87 -10.13
N PRO A 109 3.72 -15.66 -10.14
CA PRO A 109 2.59 -15.43 -11.01
C PRO A 109 2.01 -14.03 -10.80
N GLY A 110 1.88 -13.26 -11.89
CA GLY A 110 1.42 -11.86 -11.82
C GLY A 110 2.45 -10.86 -11.25
N GLY A 111 3.72 -11.27 -11.08
CA GLY A 111 4.80 -10.38 -10.63
C GLY A 111 4.77 -10.04 -9.13
N LEU A 112 3.94 -10.71 -8.33
CA LEU A 112 3.79 -10.48 -6.90
C LEU A 112 3.84 -11.78 -6.10
N ALA A 113 4.80 -11.90 -5.19
CA ALA A 113 4.80 -12.94 -4.17
C ALA A 113 3.93 -12.48 -2.99
N ARG A 114 2.84 -13.21 -2.73
CA ARG A 114 1.92 -12.93 -1.61
C ARG A 114 2.44 -13.57 -0.33
N GLY A 115 2.23 -12.91 0.80
CA GLY A 115 2.63 -13.37 2.13
C GLY A 115 3.14 -12.20 2.97
N ASP A 116 3.30 -12.42 4.28
CA ASP A 116 3.86 -11.42 5.19
C ASP A 116 5.33 -11.15 4.81
N THR A 117 5.59 -9.96 4.31
CA THR A 117 6.91 -9.51 3.90
C THR A 117 7.35 -8.37 4.81
N LYS A 118 8.41 -8.62 5.59
CA LYS A 118 9.05 -7.59 6.41
C LYS A 118 10.00 -6.76 5.56
N ILE A 119 9.77 -5.46 5.51
CA ILE A 119 10.65 -4.50 4.84
C ILE A 119 11.84 -4.19 5.73
N LYS A 120 13.02 -4.16 5.15
CA LYS A 120 14.28 -3.84 5.84
C LYS A 120 15.02 -2.74 5.08
N ALA A 121 15.59 -1.80 5.83
CA ALA A 121 16.58 -0.89 5.28
C ALA A 121 17.75 -1.69 4.69
N GLY A 122 18.25 -1.25 3.56
CA GLY A 122 19.30 -1.96 2.83
C GLY A 122 20.02 -1.07 1.83
N LYS A 123 20.88 -1.68 1.03
CA LYS A 123 21.58 -1.00 -0.07
C LYS A 123 21.14 -1.59 -1.40
N LEU A 124 20.69 -0.73 -2.31
CA LEU A 124 20.49 -1.09 -3.70
C LEU A 124 21.66 -0.54 -4.54
N ARG A 125 22.45 -1.43 -5.11
CA ARG A 125 23.66 -1.08 -5.87
C ARG A 125 24.53 -0.01 -5.17
N GLY A 126 24.80 -0.22 -3.85
CA GLY A 126 25.63 0.69 -3.05
C GLY A 126 24.94 1.88 -2.40
N VAL A 127 23.76 2.30 -2.89
CA VAL A 127 22.99 3.41 -2.33
C VAL A 127 22.01 2.91 -1.26
N VAL A 128 21.98 3.58 -0.11
CA VAL A 128 21.10 3.22 1.02
C VAL A 128 19.64 3.52 0.68
N SER A 129 18.75 2.55 0.96
CA SER A 129 17.30 2.72 0.93
C SER A 129 16.75 2.38 2.31
N ASN A 130 16.11 3.33 2.97
CA ASN A 130 15.61 3.21 4.35
C ASN A 130 14.14 2.79 4.41
N GLY A 131 13.66 2.13 3.38
CA GLY A 131 12.28 1.68 3.26
C GLY A 131 11.93 1.38 1.80
N MET A 132 10.64 1.30 1.53
CA MET A 132 10.11 0.98 0.21
C MET A 132 8.85 1.81 -0.06
N MET A 133 8.77 2.45 -1.23
CA MET A 133 7.49 2.98 -1.74
C MET A 133 6.67 1.81 -2.28
N CYS A 134 5.37 1.76 -1.94
CA CYS A 134 4.54 0.60 -2.23
C CYS A 134 3.61 0.83 -3.42
N SER A 135 3.43 -0.21 -4.21
CA SER A 135 2.36 -0.32 -5.21
C SER A 135 1.05 -0.78 -4.55
N LEU A 136 -0.06 -0.65 -5.29
CA LEU A 136 -1.37 -1.15 -4.85
C LEU A 136 -1.31 -2.65 -4.51
N GLY A 137 -0.66 -3.44 -5.37
CA GLY A 137 -0.54 -4.88 -5.20
C GLY A 137 0.32 -5.29 -4.00
N GLU A 138 1.42 -4.57 -3.71
CA GLU A 138 2.27 -4.83 -2.54
C GLU A 138 1.53 -4.58 -1.23
N LEU A 139 0.60 -3.63 -1.22
CA LEU A 139 -0.30 -3.38 -0.10
C LEU A 139 -1.45 -4.41 0.00
N GLY A 140 -1.51 -5.39 -0.92
CA GLY A 140 -2.58 -6.38 -0.96
C GLY A 140 -3.96 -5.80 -1.26
N LEU A 141 -4.00 -4.60 -1.81
CA LEU A 141 -5.24 -3.94 -2.21
C LEU A 141 -5.65 -4.41 -3.61
N ASP A 142 -6.95 -4.60 -3.80
CA ASP A 142 -7.52 -5.08 -5.07
C ASP A 142 -8.03 -3.88 -5.88
N ASP A 143 -7.67 -3.83 -7.15
CA ASP A 143 -8.15 -2.82 -8.10
C ASP A 143 -9.65 -2.91 -8.38
N ASN A 144 -10.28 -4.08 -8.14
CA ASN A 144 -11.74 -4.21 -8.19
C ASN A 144 -12.44 -3.51 -7.02
N ILE A 145 -11.74 -3.36 -5.87
CA ILE A 145 -12.23 -2.63 -4.69
C ILE A 145 -11.90 -1.14 -4.81
N PHE A 146 -10.74 -0.82 -5.40
CA PHE A 146 -10.23 0.54 -5.54
C PHE A 146 -9.98 0.92 -7.01
N PRO A 147 -11.01 0.96 -7.87
CA PRO A 147 -10.85 1.14 -9.33
C PRO A 147 -10.29 2.52 -9.73
N ALA A 148 -10.38 3.51 -8.85
CA ALA A 148 -9.87 4.87 -9.09
C ALA A 148 -8.36 5.02 -8.84
N LEU A 149 -7.71 4.01 -8.22
CA LEU A 149 -6.28 4.05 -7.95
C LEU A 149 -5.48 3.54 -9.15
N ASN A 150 -4.24 4.03 -9.31
CA ASN A 150 -3.36 3.55 -10.37
C ASN A 150 -2.94 2.09 -10.12
N LYS A 151 -3.00 1.28 -11.18
CA LYS A 151 -2.75 -0.17 -11.12
C LYS A 151 -1.27 -0.52 -11.25
N GLU A 152 -0.53 0.31 -11.98
CA GLU A 152 0.88 0.07 -12.28
C GLU A 152 1.79 1.04 -11.54
N GLY A 153 2.98 0.59 -11.18
CA GLY A 153 3.98 1.37 -10.48
C GLY A 153 3.63 1.61 -9.00
N ILE A 154 4.24 2.65 -8.44
CA ILE A 154 3.97 3.08 -7.07
C ILE A 154 2.56 3.67 -6.98
N LEU A 155 1.85 3.36 -5.90
CA LEU A 155 0.53 3.93 -5.64
C LEU A 155 0.65 5.44 -5.38
N ILE A 156 -0.07 6.24 -6.18
CA ILE A 156 -0.13 7.69 -6.00
C ILE A 156 -1.41 8.02 -5.24
N LEU A 157 -1.27 8.69 -4.12
CA LEU A 157 -2.38 9.11 -3.27
C LEU A 157 -2.87 10.53 -3.66
N PRO A 158 -4.13 10.89 -3.33
CA PRO A 158 -4.63 12.24 -3.53
C PRO A 158 -3.73 13.31 -2.88
N ALA A 159 -3.62 14.48 -3.52
CA ALA A 159 -2.72 15.55 -3.10
C ALA A 159 -3.05 16.16 -1.72
N ASP A 160 -4.27 15.96 -1.24
CA ASP A 160 -4.76 16.39 0.07
C ASP A 160 -4.58 15.34 1.17
N THR A 161 -3.95 14.18 0.87
CA THR A 161 -3.68 13.14 1.85
C THR A 161 -2.71 13.66 2.93
N PRO A 162 -3.02 13.53 4.22
CA PRO A 162 -2.09 13.90 5.29
C PRO A 162 -0.79 13.09 5.23
N ILE A 163 0.35 13.72 5.55
CA ILE A 163 1.67 13.08 5.56
C ILE A 163 1.95 12.47 6.93
N GLY A 164 2.57 11.28 6.96
CA GLY A 164 3.02 10.63 8.18
C GLY A 164 1.94 9.84 8.94
N VAL A 165 0.78 9.63 8.30
CA VAL A 165 -0.34 8.83 8.84
C VAL A 165 -0.32 7.43 8.29
#